data_17644a9f4ed85051f7bebc5968ffc87f
#
_entry.id   17644a9f4ed85051f7bebc5968ffc87f
#
_cell.length_a   1.000
_cell.length_b   1.000
_cell.length_c   1.000
_cell.angle_alpha   90.00
_cell.angle_beta   90.00
_cell.angle_gamma   90.00
#
_symmetry.space_group_name_H-M   'P 1'
#
loop_
_entity.id
_entity.type
_entity.pdbx_description
1 polymer ?
#
loop_
_entity_poly.entity_id
_entity_poly.type
_entity_poly.pdbx_seq_one_letter_code
_entity_poly.pdbx_strand_id
1 'polypeptide(L)'
;MALYTIGDTHLSLGTDKPMDVFGGGWTGYVEKLRQGFDQVGPEDTVVLCGDLSWGMSLEEAREDFAFLDALPGGRKLLLKGNHDYWWTTASKMNRFFQENGFHTLEILHNNCAWYEGVALCGTRGWFYEEDRGEHSAK
;
A
#
# COMPACT_ATOMS: atom_id res chain seq x y z
N MET A 1 1.47 13.59 16.87
CA MET A 1 0.64 12.79 15.96
C MET A 1 0.60 13.47 14.59
N ALA A 2 1.07 12.79 13.58
CA ALA A 2 1.14 13.32 12.22
C ALA A 2 0.48 12.38 11.22
N LEU A 3 0.08 12.92 10.08
CA LEU A 3 -0.45 12.19 8.94
C LEU A 3 0.54 12.31 7.78
N TYR A 4 0.99 11.17 7.28
CA TYR A 4 1.88 11.09 6.12
C TYR A 4 1.19 10.38 4.98
N THR A 5 1.62 10.65 3.77
CA THR A 5 1.18 9.90 2.59
C THR A 5 2.38 9.51 1.72
N ILE A 6 2.30 8.33 1.11
CA ILE A 6 3.27 7.86 0.13
C ILE A 6 2.56 6.89 -0.83
N GLY A 7 2.97 6.87 -2.08
CA GLY A 7 2.47 5.93 -3.06
C GLY A 7 3.58 5.24 -3.82
N ASP A 8 3.20 4.27 -4.65
CA ASP A 8 4.10 3.63 -5.61
C ASP A 8 5.34 3.00 -4.98
N THR A 9 5.16 2.25 -3.90
CA THR A 9 6.28 1.53 -3.27
C THR A 9 6.77 0.36 -4.10
N HIS A 10 5.91 -0.22 -4.94
CA HIS A 10 6.25 -1.29 -5.88
C HIS A 10 7.16 -2.36 -5.28
N LEU A 11 6.84 -2.84 -4.09
CA LEU A 11 7.62 -3.86 -3.41
C LEU A 11 7.56 -5.20 -4.14
N SER A 12 8.62 -5.96 -4.06
CA SER A 12 8.76 -7.24 -4.76
C SER A 12 9.61 -8.22 -3.92
N LEU A 13 9.40 -8.23 -2.60
CA LEU A 13 10.20 -9.05 -1.70
C LEU A 13 9.85 -10.54 -1.83
N GLY A 14 8.61 -10.84 -2.17
CA GLY A 14 8.14 -12.21 -2.40
C GLY A 14 8.02 -12.60 -3.87
N THR A 15 8.43 -11.73 -4.79
CA THR A 15 8.36 -11.97 -6.24
C THR A 15 9.67 -11.54 -6.91
N ASP A 16 9.81 -11.82 -8.19
CA ASP A 16 11.03 -11.54 -8.95
C ASP A 16 10.87 -10.35 -9.91
N LYS A 17 10.46 -9.21 -9.33
CA LYS A 17 10.27 -7.95 -10.10
C LYS A 17 10.89 -6.75 -9.37
N PRO A 18 12.18 -6.77 -9.03
CA PRO A 18 12.80 -5.66 -8.30
C PRO A 18 12.85 -4.39 -9.15
N MET A 19 12.40 -3.28 -8.58
CA MET A 19 12.42 -1.98 -9.26
C MET A 19 13.82 -1.43 -9.48
N ASP A 20 14.81 -1.93 -8.76
CA ASP A 20 16.23 -1.56 -8.94
C ASP A 20 16.72 -1.68 -10.38
N VAL A 21 16.14 -2.60 -11.16
CA VAL A 21 16.53 -2.85 -12.56
C VAL A 21 16.32 -1.61 -13.46
N PHE A 22 15.48 -0.69 -13.05
CA PHE A 22 15.24 0.55 -13.79
C PHE A 22 16.26 1.65 -13.46
N GLY A 23 17.14 1.43 -12.48
CA GLY A 23 18.18 2.38 -12.10
C GLY A 23 17.64 3.70 -11.58
N GLY A 24 18.48 4.74 -11.57
CA GLY A 24 18.10 6.08 -11.15
C GLY A 24 17.55 6.12 -9.73
N GLY A 25 16.38 6.71 -9.55
CA GLY A 25 15.71 6.82 -8.25
C GLY A 25 15.30 5.49 -7.63
N TRP A 26 15.21 4.42 -8.42
CA TRP A 26 14.81 3.10 -7.95
C TRP A 26 15.97 2.29 -7.35
N THR A 27 17.22 2.70 -7.58
CA THR A 27 18.38 1.99 -7.01
C THR A 27 18.31 2.03 -5.47
N GLY A 28 18.29 0.86 -4.84
CA GLY A 28 18.20 0.75 -3.38
C GLY A 28 16.87 1.28 -2.81
N TYR A 29 15.78 1.19 -3.56
CA TYR A 29 14.50 1.81 -3.21
C TYR A 29 13.91 1.28 -1.89
N VAL A 30 14.11 0.00 -1.57
CA VAL A 30 13.61 -0.60 -0.32
C VAL A 30 14.25 0.07 0.90
N GLU A 31 15.57 0.28 0.86
CA GLU A 31 16.28 0.95 1.95
C GLU A 31 15.93 2.44 2.04
N LYS A 32 15.77 3.10 0.89
CA LYS A 32 15.29 4.50 0.85
C LYS A 32 13.90 4.62 1.47
N LEU A 33 13.01 3.68 1.20
CA LEU A 33 11.70 3.64 1.79
C LEU A 33 11.79 3.48 3.31
N ARG A 34 12.62 2.55 3.79
CA ARG A 34 12.85 2.36 5.22
C ARG A 34 13.37 3.64 5.89
N GLN A 35 14.35 4.27 5.29
CA GLN A 35 14.92 5.54 5.81
C GLN A 35 13.88 6.66 5.83
N GLY A 36 13.03 6.74 4.81
CA GLY A 36 11.95 7.72 4.76
C GLY A 36 10.98 7.59 5.94
N PHE A 37 10.78 6.38 6.44
CA PHE A 37 9.93 6.11 7.60
C PHE A 37 10.60 6.42 8.94
N ASP A 38 11.87 6.78 8.99
CA ASP A 38 12.56 7.13 10.23
C ASP A 38 11.92 8.32 10.95
N GLN A 39 11.26 9.22 10.20
CA GLN A 39 10.55 10.36 10.77
C GLN A 39 9.15 10.01 11.31
N VAL A 40 8.64 8.82 11.02
CA VAL A 40 7.30 8.39 11.42
C VAL A 40 7.34 7.80 12.82
N GLY A 41 6.48 8.27 13.70
CA GLY A 41 6.39 7.78 15.07
C GLY A 41 5.29 6.72 15.25
N PRO A 42 5.26 6.04 16.42
CA PRO A 42 4.30 4.97 16.69
C PRO A 42 2.84 5.43 16.78
N GLU A 43 2.61 6.73 16.92
CA GLU A 43 1.26 7.32 16.98
C GLU A 43 0.82 7.94 15.66
N ASP A 44 1.71 7.93 14.65
CA ASP A 44 1.42 8.55 13.37
C ASP A 44 0.62 7.62 12.47
N THR A 45 -0.14 8.23 11.56
CA THR A 45 -0.92 7.53 10.54
C THR A 45 -0.27 7.76 9.18
N VAL A 46 -0.17 6.70 8.38
CA VAL A 46 0.37 6.77 7.02
C VAL A 46 -0.69 6.26 6.05
N VAL A 47 -0.97 7.03 5.00
CA VAL A 47 -1.80 6.59 3.88
C VAL A 47 -0.88 6.11 2.76
N LEU A 48 -1.03 4.85 2.40
CA LEU A 48 -0.30 4.20 1.31
C LEU A 48 -1.18 4.24 0.06
N CYS A 49 -0.81 5.10 -0.89
CA CYS A 49 -1.70 5.53 -1.98
C CYS A 49 -1.74 4.59 -3.19
N GLY A 50 -1.43 3.30 -3.00
CA GLY A 50 -1.56 2.30 -4.05
C GLY A 50 -0.24 1.97 -4.75
N ASP A 51 -0.31 0.98 -5.64
CA ASP A 51 0.85 0.36 -6.31
C ASP A 51 1.90 -0.08 -5.29
N LEU A 52 1.46 -0.89 -4.32
CA LEU A 52 2.27 -1.23 -3.15
C LEU A 52 3.14 -2.46 -3.37
N SER A 53 2.62 -3.46 -4.08
CA SER A 53 3.29 -4.75 -4.28
C SER A 53 3.05 -5.29 -5.68
N TRP A 54 4.06 -5.94 -6.24
CA TRP A 54 3.96 -6.68 -7.50
C TRP A 54 3.41 -8.09 -7.34
N GLY A 55 3.08 -8.51 -6.12
CA GLY A 55 2.44 -9.81 -5.90
C GLY A 55 1.13 -9.94 -6.68
N MET A 56 0.89 -11.11 -7.25
CA MET A 56 -0.34 -11.40 -8.00
C MET A 56 -1.45 -11.95 -7.10
N SER A 57 -1.12 -12.27 -5.86
CA SER A 57 -2.03 -12.77 -4.83
C SER A 57 -1.61 -12.26 -3.47
N LEU A 58 -2.48 -12.40 -2.48
CA LEU A 58 -2.15 -12.05 -1.09
C LEU A 58 -0.92 -12.82 -0.60
N GLU A 59 -0.82 -14.11 -0.94
CA GLU A 59 0.31 -14.95 -0.55
C GLU A 59 1.62 -14.46 -1.17
N GLU A 60 1.63 -14.09 -2.43
CA GLU A 60 2.83 -13.54 -3.08
C GLU A 60 3.23 -12.19 -2.50
N ALA A 61 2.25 -11.38 -2.08
CA ALA A 61 2.48 -10.07 -1.50
C ALA A 61 2.77 -10.11 0.02
N ARG A 62 2.73 -11.27 0.66
CA ARG A 62 2.84 -11.41 2.10
C ARG A 62 4.12 -10.78 2.67
N GLU A 63 5.27 -11.02 2.05
CA GLU A 63 6.54 -10.44 2.50
C GLU A 63 6.54 -8.91 2.39
N ASP A 64 5.90 -8.39 1.36
CA ASP A 64 5.75 -6.95 1.18
C ASP A 64 4.88 -6.34 2.28
N PHE A 65 3.77 -7.00 2.62
CA PHE A 65 2.92 -6.57 3.74
C PHE A 65 3.64 -6.67 5.08
N ALA A 66 4.40 -7.74 5.31
CA ALA A 66 5.20 -7.88 6.52
C ALA A 66 6.19 -6.72 6.65
N PHE A 67 6.84 -6.35 5.57
CA PHE A 67 7.74 -5.21 5.53
C PHE A 67 7.01 -3.90 5.85
N LEU A 68 5.88 -3.64 5.21
CA LEU A 68 5.08 -2.42 5.44
C LEU A 68 4.54 -2.37 6.88
N ASP A 69 4.07 -3.49 7.39
CA ASP A 69 3.56 -3.57 8.77
C ASP A 69 4.64 -3.28 9.81
N ALA A 70 5.85 -3.76 9.57
CA ALA A 70 6.99 -3.56 10.46
C ALA A 70 7.57 -2.15 10.44
N LEU A 71 7.28 -1.35 9.41
CA LEU A 71 7.71 0.05 9.36
C LEU A 71 7.05 0.85 10.49
N PRO A 72 7.70 1.95 10.97
CA PRO A 72 7.09 2.83 11.94
C PRO A 72 5.71 3.35 11.50
N GLY A 73 4.86 3.64 12.47
CA GLY A 73 3.50 4.10 12.26
C GLY A 73 2.50 3.18 12.94
N GLY A 74 1.59 3.75 13.71
CA GLY A 74 0.59 2.96 14.43
C GLY A 74 -0.54 2.47 13.52
N ARG A 75 -0.70 3.13 12.39
CA ARG A 75 -1.82 2.88 11.47
C ARG A 75 -1.41 3.18 10.04
N LYS A 76 -1.59 2.22 9.16
CA LYS A 76 -1.27 2.36 7.73
C LYS A 76 -2.51 2.00 6.91
N LEU A 77 -3.04 2.98 6.20
CA LEU A 77 -4.25 2.85 5.39
C LEU A 77 -3.85 2.58 3.94
N LEU A 78 -4.33 1.46 3.38
CA LEU A 78 -3.96 1.00 2.06
C LEU A 78 -5.04 1.31 1.04
N LEU A 79 -4.70 2.11 0.03
CA LEU A 79 -5.50 2.34 -1.17
C LEU A 79 -5.07 1.38 -2.27
N LYS A 80 -5.99 1.08 -3.18
CA LYS A 80 -5.69 0.25 -4.34
C LYS A 80 -5.12 1.08 -5.48
N GLY A 81 -3.91 0.74 -5.94
CA GLY A 81 -3.35 1.21 -7.19
C GLY A 81 -3.71 0.29 -8.36
N ASN A 82 -3.41 0.74 -9.58
CA ASN A 82 -3.76 -0.02 -10.79
C ASN A 82 -2.87 -1.27 -10.97
N HIS A 83 -1.72 -1.35 -10.29
CA HIS A 83 -0.84 -2.52 -10.31
C HIS A 83 -0.97 -3.41 -9.07
N ASP A 84 -1.93 -3.16 -8.19
CA ASP A 84 -2.19 -4.01 -7.02
C ASP A 84 -3.08 -5.20 -7.42
N TYR A 85 -2.51 -6.14 -8.18
CA TYR A 85 -3.22 -7.32 -8.69
C TYR A 85 -3.61 -8.32 -7.58
N TRP A 86 -2.97 -8.21 -6.41
CA TRP A 86 -3.28 -9.01 -5.22
C TRP A 86 -4.61 -8.62 -4.58
N TRP A 87 -5.15 -7.47 -4.93
CA TRP A 87 -6.37 -6.92 -4.34
C TRP A 87 -7.56 -7.85 -4.55
N THR A 88 -8.33 -8.06 -3.50
CA THR A 88 -9.52 -8.90 -3.52
C THR A 88 -10.61 -8.24 -2.65
N THR A 89 -11.53 -9.00 -2.09
CA THR A 89 -12.55 -8.43 -1.22
C THR A 89 -11.96 -7.91 0.09
N ALA A 90 -12.56 -6.86 0.64
CA ALA A 90 -12.11 -6.31 1.93
C ALA A 90 -12.10 -7.38 3.03
N SER A 91 -13.12 -8.25 3.03
CA SER A 91 -13.23 -9.34 3.99
C SER A 91 -12.05 -10.31 3.92
N LYS A 92 -11.65 -10.71 2.72
CA LYS A 92 -10.50 -11.61 2.52
C LYS A 92 -9.19 -10.95 2.88
N MET A 93 -9.00 -9.69 2.50
CA MET A 93 -7.79 -8.94 2.83
C MET A 93 -7.64 -8.72 4.33
N ASN A 94 -8.70 -8.32 5.01
CA ASN A 94 -8.68 -8.13 6.46
C ASN A 94 -8.41 -9.41 7.21
N ARG A 95 -8.98 -10.53 6.76
CA ARG A 95 -8.71 -11.85 7.33
C ARG A 95 -7.23 -12.22 7.17
N PHE A 96 -6.68 -12.01 5.98
CA PHE A 96 -5.29 -12.29 5.68
C PHE A 96 -4.36 -11.48 6.60
N PHE A 97 -4.61 -10.19 6.77
CA PHE A 97 -3.83 -9.35 7.67
C PHE A 97 -3.92 -9.83 9.12
N GLN A 98 -5.11 -10.18 9.57
CA GLN A 98 -5.33 -10.68 10.93
C GLN A 98 -4.60 -12.01 11.17
N GLU A 99 -4.72 -12.95 10.25
CA GLU A 99 -4.08 -14.28 10.35
C GLU A 99 -2.55 -14.19 10.33
N ASN A 100 -1.99 -13.19 9.67
CA ASN A 100 -0.54 -12.98 9.59
C ASN A 100 0.00 -12.02 10.66
N GLY A 101 -0.87 -11.49 11.53
CA GLY A 101 -0.46 -10.57 12.58
C GLY A 101 -0.06 -9.18 12.10
N PHE A 102 -0.55 -8.74 10.94
CA PHE A 102 -0.28 -7.41 10.38
C PHE A 102 -1.26 -6.40 10.98
N HIS A 103 -1.02 -5.99 12.21
CA HIS A 103 -1.98 -5.22 13.00
C HIS A 103 -2.08 -3.74 12.62
N THR A 104 -1.10 -3.18 11.92
CA THR A 104 -1.11 -1.77 11.52
C THR A 104 -1.75 -1.53 10.16
N LEU A 105 -1.99 -2.58 9.37
CA LEU A 105 -2.51 -2.47 8.01
C LEU A 105 -4.04 -2.47 8.00
N GLU A 106 -4.63 -1.48 7.33
CA GLU A 106 -6.07 -1.34 7.15
C GLU A 106 -6.39 -0.98 5.70
N ILE A 107 -7.48 -1.52 5.18
CA ILE A 107 -7.94 -1.21 3.83
C ILE A 107 -8.77 0.08 3.84
N LEU A 108 -8.40 1.00 2.96
CA LEU A 108 -9.17 2.23 2.71
C LEU A 108 -9.71 2.16 1.28
N HIS A 109 -10.95 1.64 1.15
CA HIS A 109 -11.59 1.46 -0.16
C HIS A 109 -13.10 1.54 -0.02
N ASN A 110 -13.70 2.59 -0.56
CA ASN A 110 -15.12 2.88 -0.45
C ASN A 110 -15.59 2.96 1.02
N ASN A 111 -14.71 3.41 1.88
CA ASN A 111 -14.97 3.62 3.31
C ASN A 111 -14.18 4.83 3.79
N CYS A 112 -14.33 5.16 5.05
CA CYS A 112 -13.63 6.28 5.68
C CYS A 112 -12.97 5.82 6.98
N ALA A 113 -11.84 6.42 7.28
CA ALA A 113 -11.15 6.33 8.57
C ALA A 113 -11.05 7.73 9.16
N TRP A 114 -10.84 7.82 10.46
CA TRP A 114 -10.77 9.12 11.15
C TRP A 114 -9.34 9.42 11.58
N TYR A 115 -8.92 10.65 11.34
CA TYR A 115 -7.66 11.20 11.83
C TYR A 115 -7.98 12.56 12.46
N GLU A 116 -7.87 12.68 13.78
CA GLU A 116 -8.07 13.92 14.55
C GLU A 116 -9.32 14.72 14.12
N GLY A 117 -10.46 14.05 14.01
CA GLY A 117 -11.71 14.70 13.62
C GLY A 117 -11.87 14.95 12.13
N VAL A 118 -10.91 14.54 11.30
CA VAL A 118 -10.97 14.63 9.85
C VAL A 118 -11.24 13.24 9.26
N ALA A 119 -12.20 13.14 8.34
CA ALA A 119 -12.48 11.90 7.64
C ALA A 119 -11.48 11.70 6.50
N LEU A 120 -10.80 10.56 6.52
CA LEU A 120 -9.96 10.10 5.43
C LEU A 120 -10.77 9.08 4.64
N CYS A 121 -11.19 9.45 3.45
CA CYS A 121 -12.00 8.58 2.60
C CYS A 121 -11.20 8.18 1.37
N GLY A 122 -11.36 6.93 0.95
CA GLY A 122 -10.61 6.39 -0.17
C GLY A 122 -11.46 5.57 -1.11
N THR A 123 -11.17 5.72 -2.39
CA THR A 123 -11.69 4.92 -3.48
C THR A 123 -10.67 4.94 -4.62
N ARG A 124 -10.84 4.04 -5.58
CA ARG A 124 -10.05 4.14 -6.81
C ARG A 124 -10.67 5.16 -7.75
N GLY A 125 -9.84 5.98 -8.41
CA GLY A 125 -10.30 7.02 -9.31
C GLY A 125 -9.38 7.15 -10.52
N TRP A 126 -8.99 6.03 -11.11
CA TRP A 126 -7.92 5.99 -12.11
C TRP A 126 -8.33 6.52 -13.48
N PHE A 127 -9.63 6.45 -13.82
CA PHE A 127 -10.12 6.78 -15.15
C PHE A 127 -11.32 7.71 -15.08
N TYR A 128 -11.34 8.66 -15.99
CA TYR A 128 -12.56 9.37 -16.37
C TYR A 128 -13.28 8.55 -17.43
N GLU A 129 -14.58 8.81 -17.67
CA GLU A 129 -15.36 8.03 -18.65
C GLU A 129 -14.77 8.08 -20.07
N GLU A 130 -14.17 9.18 -20.40
CA GLU A 130 -13.54 9.43 -21.71
C GLU A 130 -12.27 8.60 -21.91
N ASP A 131 -11.65 8.15 -20.85
CA ASP A 131 -10.38 7.41 -20.87
C ASP A 131 -10.57 5.90 -20.79
N ARG A 132 -11.80 5.41 -21.05
CA ARG A 132 -12.11 3.97 -21.07
C ARG A 132 -11.59 3.31 -22.35
N GLY A 133 -10.30 3.38 -22.57
CA GLY A 133 -9.62 2.69 -23.65
C GLY A 133 -9.19 1.27 -23.24
N GLU A 134 -8.04 0.86 -23.70
CA GLU A 134 -7.47 -0.47 -23.50
C GLU A 134 -7.30 -0.89 -22.03
N HIS A 135 -7.31 0.06 -21.09
CA HIS A 135 -7.12 -0.20 -19.67
C HIS A 135 -8.41 -0.47 -18.90
N SER A 136 -9.56 -0.31 -19.50
CA SER A 136 -10.86 -0.47 -18.83
C SER A 136 -11.23 -1.92 -18.55
N ALA A 137 -10.53 -2.87 -19.14
CA ALA A 137 -10.82 -4.30 -19.03
C ALA A 137 -9.95 -5.06 -18.01
N LYS A 138 -9.15 -4.34 -17.18
CA LYS A 138 -8.27 -4.96 -16.18
C LYS A 138 -8.71 -4.70 -14.76
#